data_cc5ee3dd02c12a2b5a3730d8b2b9d7d1
#
_entry.id   cc5ee3dd02c12a2b5a3730d8b2b9d7d1
#
_cell.length_a   1.000
_cell.length_b   1.000
_cell.length_c   1.000
_cell.angle_alpha   90.00
_cell.angle_beta   90.00
_cell.angle_gamma   90.00
#
_symmetry.space_group_name_H-M   'P 1'
#
loop_
_entity.id
_entity.type
_entity.pdbx_description
1 polymer ?
#
loop_
_entity_poly.entity_id
_entity_poly.type
_entity_poly.pdbx_seq_one_letter_code
_entity_poly.pdbx_strand_id
1 'polypeptide(L)'
;MKNEALFRTGSVWKSIFSMAVPSIIIILVMVLYNMADMFFVGCLGDTAQVAAVSVVGPVFSILAAVATMLGAGSSAVIARCFGAGEIEQGKICSSLCFWTSFFLGVLVSIGLLVGRVPLLEMLGSNAEIFPYAERYLQVLALGAPFFILSNSMAMLVRAEGAAKEGMIGNLLGTLINCIFDPLFILVLNFGVSGAAAASVLGNLVATACYLRYIVKHGTVLTVDFRPALKKPQMLGELLAIGLPNGISSLLAGFASSFSNRLLVTHGTAAVAAMAAAGKTTMVISMIVMAICMGCQPLLAYSYGAGDSKRLKQLLKDLILLTVVFGVLTGAASFAGRNALIGMFIKEEGAFRLGTQLVVYLVLGSPVIGLTYLATNLLQSVGKASGAVVLSLLRQGLLLIPLLYLMNALCGVQGIAAAHLIADVGAAAISAGILLHWLRALVEKTAEV
;
A
#
# COMPACT_ATOMS: atom_id res chain seq x y z
N MET A 1 10.75 28.38 4.09
CA MET A 1 9.93 27.38 4.79
C MET A 1 10.71 26.09 4.91
N LYS A 2 10.68 25.42 6.08
CA LYS A 2 11.62 24.31 6.37
C LYS A 2 11.46 23.09 5.43
N ASN A 3 10.24 22.84 5.00
CA ASN A 3 9.93 21.70 4.11
C ASN A 3 10.23 21.98 2.63
N GLU A 4 10.16 23.24 2.19
CA GLU A 4 10.49 23.63 0.81
C GLU A 4 11.97 23.43 0.48
N ALA A 5 12.84 23.63 1.45
CA ALA A 5 14.28 23.38 1.30
C ALA A 5 14.60 21.91 0.98
N LEU A 6 13.78 20.96 1.49
CA LEU A 6 13.93 19.55 1.19
C LEU A 6 13.67 19.25 -0.30
N PHE A 7 12.68 19.92 -0.87
CA PHE A 7 12.31 19.73 -2.27
C PHE A 7 13.23 20.46 -3.25
N ARG A 8 13.74 21.65 -2.88
CA ARG A 8 14.34 22.61 -3.80
C ARG A 8 15.87 22.66 -3.76
N THR A 9 16.51 22.64 -2.56
CA THR A 9 17.93 23.00 -2.38
C THR A 9 18.82 21.90 -1.79
N GLY A 10 18.26 20.80 -1.28
CA GLY A 10 19.04 19.74 -0.64
C GLY A 10 19.68 18.77 -1.64
N SER A 11 20.70 18.03 -1.19
CA SER A 11 21.22 16.87 -1.91
C SER A 11 20.07 15.90 -2.22
N VAL A 12 20.01 15.38 -3.45
CA VAL A 12 18.96 14.46 -3.91
C VAL A 12 18.87 13.23 -3.01
N TRP A 13 20.00 12.65 -2.64
CA TRP A 13 20.08 11.51 -1.71
C TRP A 13 19.49 11.85 -0.33
N LYS A 14 19.81 13.03 0.20
CA LYS A 14 19.24 13.49 1.49
C LYS A 14 17.72 13.63 1.41
N SER A 15 17.20 14.14 0.29
CA SER A 15 15.76 14.24 0.07
C SER A 15 15.11 12.86 -0.03
N ILE A 16 15.70 11.94 -0.80
CA ILE A 16 15.23 10.55 -0.92
C ILE A 16 15.18 9.88 0.45
N PHE A 17 16.27 9.88 1.22
CA PHE A 17 16.28 9.24 2.53
C PHE A 17 15.33 9.89 3.54
N SER A 18 15.18 11.21 3.49
CA SER A 18 14.23 11.93 4.36
C SER A 18 12.77 11.53 4.13
N MET A 19 12.43 11.07 2.93
CA MET A 19 11.08 10.63 2.56
C MET A 19 10.94 9.10 2.62
N ALA A 20 11.95 8.35 2.17
CA ALA A 20 11.92 6.90 2.11
C ALA A 20 11.99 6.25 3.51
N VAL A 21 12.91 6.72 4.38
CA VAL A 21 13.10 6.10 5.71
C VAL A 21 11.85 6.16 6.57
N PRO A 22 11.15 7.31 6.73
CA PRO A 22 9.88 7.32 7.43
C PRO A 22 8.83 6.38 6.83
N SER A 23 8.78 6.27 5.50
CA SER A 23 7.84 5.39 4.80
C SER A 23 8.15 3.91 5.04
N ILE A 24 9.42 3.53 5.07
CA ILE A 24 9.87 2.17 5.42
C ILE A 24 9.50 1.84 6.86
N ILE A 25 9.75 2.77 7.80
CA ILE A 25 9.40 2.58 9.21
C ILE A 25 7.89 2.35 9.37
N ILE A 26 7.04 3.12 8.69
CA ILE A 26 5.59 2.92 8.71
C ILE A 26 5.23 1.50 8.28
N ILE A 27 5.80 1.01 7.18
CA ILE A 27 5.52 -0.34 6.68
C ILE A 27 6.00 -1.43 7.66
N LEU A 28 7.21 -1.29 8.21
CA LEU A 28 7.73 -2.25 9.18
C LEU A 28 6.87 -2.30 10.45
N VAL A 29 6.46 -1.15 10.95
CA VAL A 29 5.58 -1.05 12.12
C VAL A 29 4.20 -1.64 11.81
N MET A 30 3.67 -1.41 10.60
CA MET A 30 2.41 -2.02 10.18
C MET A 30 2.49 -3.56 10.15
N VAL A 31 3.60 -4.13 9.70
CA VAL A 31 3.81 -5.59 9.72
C VAL A 31 3.86 -6.11 11.16
N LEU A 32 4.62 -5.46 12.04
CA LEU A 32 4.71 -5.82 13.46
C LEU A 32 3.35 -5.72 14.16
N TYR A 33 2.60 -4.65 13.87
CA TYR A 33 1.25 -4.45 14.37
C TYR A 33 0.31 -5.60 13.95
N ASN A 34 0.27 -5.95 12.66
CA ASN A 34 -0.58 -7.04 12.19
C ASN A 34 -0.23 -8.38 12.86
N MET A 35 1.06 -8.60 13.17
CA MET A 35 1.48 -9.79 13.90
C MET A 35 1.02 -9.75 15.37
N ALA A 36 1.11 -8.59 16.03
CA ALA A 36 0.66 -8.41 17.41
C ALA A 36 -0.85 -8.58 17.54
N ASP A 37 -1.63 -7.97 16.65
CA ASP A 37 -3.10 -8.10 16.62
C ASP A 37 -3.53 -9.57 16.47
N MET A 38 -2.95 -10.31 15.49
CA MET A 38 -3.20 -11.74 15.34
C MET A 38 -2.79 -12.55 16.57
N PHE A 39 -1.71 -12.18 17.24
CA PHE A 39 -1.27 -12.85 18.46
C PHE A 39 -2.29 -12.66 19.59
N PHE A 40 -2.75 -11.43 19.85
CA PHE A 40 -3.72 -11.17 20.90
C PHE A 40 -5.09 -11.81 20.63
N VAL A 41 -5.55 -11.77 19.37
CA VAL A 41 -6.76 -12.50 18.97
C VAL A 41 -6.59 -14.01 19.15
N GLY A 42 -5.41 -14.56 18.85
CA GLY A 42 -5.08 -15.97 19.08
C GLY A 42 -5.09 -16.36 20.56
N CYS A 43 -4.75 -15.44 21.47
CA CYS A 43 -4.79 -15.67 22.93
C CYS A 43 -6.21 -15.91 23.49
N LEU A 44 -7.27 -15.58 22.72
CA LEU A 44 -8.66 -15.90 23.11
C LEU A 44 -8.92 -17.41 23.18
N GLY A 45 -8.12 -18.24 22.50
CA GLY A 45 -8.29 -19.70 22.49
C GLY A 45 -9.56 -20.18 21.77
N ASP A 46 -10.34 -19.29 21.17
CA ASP A 46 -11.58 -19.56 20.45
C ASP A 46 -11.36 -19.46 18.94
N THR A 47 -11.37 -20.60 18.28
CA THR A 47 -11.13 -20.70 16.83
C THR A 47 -12.20 -19.98 16.00
N ALA A 48 -13.45 -19.89 16.48
CA ALA A 48 -14.51 -19.19 15.80
C ALA A 48 -14.27 -17.68 15.77
N GLN A 49 -13.72 -17.10 16.84
CA GLN A 49 -13.35 -15.70 16.90
C GLN A 49 -12.17 -15.38 15.95
N VAL A 50 -11.14 -16.22 15.92
CA VAL A 50 -10.01 -16.05 14.97
C VAL A 50 -10.48 -16.15 13.53
N ALA A 51 -11.38 -17.11 13.24
CA ALA A 51 -11.98 -17.26 11.92
C ALA A 51 -12.83 -16.03 11.53
N ALA A 52 -13.53 -15.41 12.47
CA ALA A 52 -14.34 -14.22 12.25
C ALA A 52 -13.49 -13.03 11.72
N VAL A 53 -12.31 -12.79 12.29
CA VAL A 53 -11.38 -11.75 11.80
C VAL A 53 -10.96 -12.05 10.36
N SER A 54 -10.67 -13.32 10.05
CA SER A 54 -10.25 -13.73 8.70
C SER A 54 -11.37 -13.54 7.67
N VAL A 55 -12.62 -13.85 8.03
CA VAL A 55 -13.81 -13.65 7.18
C VAL A 55 -14.02 -12.17 6.84
N VAL A 56 -13.78 -11.26 7.78
CA VAL A 56 -13.93 -9.82 7.57
C VAL A 56 -12.70 -9.19 6.88
N GLY A 57 -11.57 -9.90 6.77
CA GLY A 57 -10.33 -9.43 6.13
C GLY A 57 -10.51 -8.73 4.78
N PRO A 58 -11.31 -9.24 3.83
CA PRO A 58 -11.58 -8.57 2.55
C PRO A 58 -12.16 -7.16 2.69
N VAL A 59 -12.94 -6.87 3.75
CA VAL A 59 -13.49 -5.53 4.00
C VAL A 59 -12.36 -4.54 4.29
N PHE A 60 -11.37 -4.93 5.09
CA PHE A 60 -10.17 -4.10 5.32
C PHE A 60 -9.43 -3.78 4.02
N SER A 61 -9.32 -4.76 3.12
CA SER A 61 -8.67 -4.56 1.82
C SER A 61 -9.40 -3.53 0.96
N ILE A 62 -10.73 -3.54 0.98
CA ILE A 62 -11.56 -2.54 0.27
C ILE A 62 -11.38 -1.15 0.89
N LEU A 63 -11.43 -1.03 2.23
CA LEU A 63 -11.20 0.23 2.92
C LEU A 63 -9.80 0.80 2.61
N ALA A 64 -8.77 -0.07 2.62
CA ALA A 64 -7.41 0.31 2.28
C ALA A 64 -7.27 0.73 0.81
N ALA A 65 -7.93 0.05 -0.12
CA ALA A 65 -7.92 0.41 -1.54
C ALA A 65 -8.54 1.80 -1.77
N VAL A 66 -9.67 2.10 -1.12
CA VAL A 66 -10.32 3.43 -1.18
C VAL A 66 -9.42 4.50 -0.58
N ALA A 67 -8.85 4.25 0.59
CA ALA A 67 -7.97 5.20 1.27
C ALA A 67 -6.70 5.51 0.45
N THR A 68 -6.06 4.47 -0.11
CA THR A 68 -4.86 4.64 -0.94
C THR A 68 -5.17 5.30 -2.28
N MET A 69 -6.32 5.03 -2.88
CA MET A 69 -6.77 5.71 -4.09
C MET A 69 -6.91 7.22 -3.85
N LEU A 70 -7.65 7.63 -2.83
CA LEU A 70 -7.82 9.04 -2.48
C LEU A 70 -6.50 9.69 -2.07
N GLY A 71 -5.74 9.04 -1.19
CA GLY A 71 -4.49 9.57 -0.64
C GLY A 71 -3.39 9.72 -1.69
N ALA A 72 -3.14 8.68 -2.51
CA ALA A 72 -2.06 8.73 -3.50
C ALA A 72 -2.36 9.70 -4.65
N GLY A 73 -3.61 9.74 -5.13
CA GLY A 73 -4.02 10.69 -6.15
C GLY A 73 -3.88 12.13 -5.67
N SER A 74 -4.41 12.43 -4.48
CA SER A 74 -4.31 13.76 -3.89
C SER A 74 -2.87 14.15 -3.58
N SER A 75 -2.07 13.23 -3.05
CA SER A 75 -0.65 13.47 -2.73
C SER A 75 0.14 13.90 -3.97
N ALA A 76 -0.06 13.22 -5.10
CA ALA A 76 0.60 13.57 -6.36
C ALA A 76 0.19 14.96 -6.88
N VAL A 77 -1.11 15.27 -6.85
CA VAL A 77 -1.62 16.57 -7.33
C VAL A 77 -1.17 17.71 -6.40
N ILE A 78 -1.28 17.53 -5.07
CA ILE A 78 -0.85 18.53 -4.09
C ILE A 78 0.64 18.83 -4.23
N ALA A 79 1.48 17.80 -4.30
CA ALA A 79 2.92 17.99 -4.44
C ALA A 79 3.29 18.68 -5.77
N ARG A 80 2.57 18.37 -6.86
CA ARG A 80 2.73 19.05 -8.15
C ARG A 80 2.32 20.53 -8.09
N CYS A 81 1.17 20.84 -7.50
CA CYS A 81 0.71 22.21 -7.29
C CYS A 81 1.68 22.98 -6.39
N PHE A 82 2.22 22.33 -5.35
CA PHE A 82 3.21 22.94 -4.47
C PHE A 82 4.50 23.27 -5.23
N GLY A 83 4.98 22.39 -6.10
CA GLY A 83 6.12 22.64 -6.97
C GLY A 83 5.89 23.79 -7.96
N ALA A 84 4.69 23.89 -8.53
CA ALA A 84 4.29 24.94 -9.44
C ALA A 84 4.02 26.31 -8.75
N GLY A 85 4.02 26.36 -7.41
CA GLY A 85 3.64 27.57 -6.66
C GLY A 85 2.13 27.84 -6.60
N GLU A 86 1.31 26.90 -7.05
CA GLU A 86 -0.16 27.00 -7.10
C GLU A 86 -0.82 26.61 -5.77
N ILE A 87 -0.50 27.35 -4.70
CA ILE A 87 -0.91 27.03 -3.33
C ILE A 87 -2.43 26.90 -3.18
N GLU A 88 -3.20 27.77 -3.83
CA GLU A 88 -4.66 27.73 -3.75
C GLU A 88 -5.24 26.45 -4.39
N GLN A 89 -4.66 25.97 -5.48
CA GLN A 89 -5.07 24.68 -6.07
C GLN A 89 -4.72 23.51 -5.15
N GLY A 90 -3.56 23.56 -4.51
CA GLY A 90 -3.17 22.57 -3.50
C GLY A 90 -4.14 22.54 -2.32
N LYS A 91 -4.61 23.68 -1.83
CA LYS A 91 -5.65 23.78 -0.77
C LYS A 91 -6.98 23.19 -1.24
N ILE A 92 -7.39 23.43 -2.48
CA ILE A 92 -8.61 22.85 -3.05
C ILE A 92 -8.49 21.33 -3.06
N CYS A 93 -7.36 20.77 -3.53
CA CYS A 93 -7.11 19.33 -3.54
C CYS A 93 -7.12 18.72 -2.15
N SER A 94 -6.46 19.38 -1.18
CA SER A 94 -6.43 18.94 0.22
C SER A 94 -7.84 18.88 0.81
N SER A 95 -8.61 19.94 0.62
CA SER A 95 -9.99 20.03 1.08
C SER A 95 -10.89 18.96 0.44
N LEU A 96 -10.79 18.77 -0.88
CA LEU A 96 -11.53 17.73 -1.60
C LEU A 96 -11.17 16.33 -1.07
N CYS A 97 -9.88 16.04 -0.90
CA CYS A 97 -9.46 14.73 -0.39
C CYS A 97 -10.01 14.49 1.03
N PHE A 98 -9.90 15.47 1.92
CA PHE A 98 -10.38 15.35 3.30
C PHE A 98 -11.89 15.06 3.35
N TRP A 99 -12.69 15.90 2.72
CA TRP A 99 -14.14 15.77 2.77
C TRP A 99 -14.66 14.58 1.98
N THR A 100 -14.06 14.25 0.84
CA THR A 100 -14.42 13.04 0.11
C THR A 100 -14.06 11.78 0.91
N SER A 101 -12.91 11.75 1.57
CA SER A 101 -12.53 10.63 2.45
C SER A 101 -13.50 10.46 3.61
N PHE A 102 -13.96 11.56 4.21
CA PHE A 102 -14.92 11.54 5.30
C PHE A 102 -16.29 11.06 4.82
N PHE A 103 -16.87 11.69 3.80
CA PHE A 103 -18.21 11.34 3.32
C PHE A 103 -18.26 9.94 2.71
N LEU A 104 -17.24 9.55 1.94
CA LEU A 104 -17.15 8.20 1.41
C LEU A 104 -16.97 7.18 2.53
N GLY A 105 -16.20 7.50 3.56
CA GLY A 105 -16.06 6.68 4.75
C GLY A 105 -17.39 6.49 5.49
N VAL A 106 -18.18 7.55 5.64
CA VAL A 106 -19.53 7.47 6.21
C VAL A 106 -20.47 6.64 5.32
N LEU A 107 -20.41 6.84 4.00
CA LEU A 107 -21.23 6.06 3.07
C LEU A 107 -20.89 4.56 3.13
N VAL A 108 -19.61 4.23 3.15
CA VAL A 108 -19.11 2.85 3.31
C VAL A 108 -19.55 2.28 4.66
N SER A 109 -19.46 3.06 5.75
CA SER A 109 -19.93 2.69 7.08
C SER A 109 -21.40 2.30 7.06
N ILE A 110 -22.26 3.15 6.50
CA ILE A 110 -23.70 2.88 6.36
C ILE A 110 -23.92 1.62 5.51
N GLY A 111 -23.24 1.50 4.39
CA GLY A 111 -23.34 0.33 3.50
C GLY A 111 -22.96 -0.98 4.20
N LEU A 112 -21.89 -0.98 4.98
CA LEU A 112 -21.44 -2.13 5.78
C LEU A 112 -22.43 -2.48 6.90
N LEU A 113 -23.00 -1.48 7.58
CA LEU A 113 -23.97 -1.71 8.66
C LEU A 113 -25.31 -2.23 8.12
N VAL A 114 -25.80 -1.70 7.00
CA VAL A 114 -27.06 -2.13 6.39
C VAL A 114 -26.89 -3.48 5.70
N GLY A 115 -25.80 -3.67 4.97
CA GLY A 115 -25.52 -4.88 4.19
C GLY A 115 -24.76 -5.97 4.97
N ARG A 116 -24.60 -5.87 6.30
CA ARG A 116 -23.75 -6.79 7.08
C ARG A 116 -24.10 -8.26 6.95
N VAL A 117 -25.40 -8.58 6.96
CA VAL A 117 -25.87 -9.98 6.89
C VAL A 117 -25.52 -10.59 5.53
N PRO A 118 -26.02 -10.08 4.38
CA PRO A 118 -25.70 -10.66 3.09
C PRO A 118 -24.20 -10.62 2.77
N LEU A 119 -23.48 -9.62 3.27
CA LEU A 119 -22.04 -9.53 3.08
C LEU A 119 -21.29 -10.66 3.79
N LEU A 120 -21.62 -10.93 5.06
CA LEU A 120 -20.98 -11.99 5.83
C LEU A 120 -21.33 -13.39 5.29
N GLU A 121 -22.54 -13.59 4.83
CA GLU A 121 -22.95 -14.84 4.14
C GLU A 121 -22.12 -15.02 2.85
N MET A 122 -21.98 -13.98 2.04
CA MET A 122 -21.18 -13.99 0.81
C MET A 122 -19.70 -14.25 1.10
N LEU A 123 -19.18 -13.77 2.23
CA LEU A 123 -17.80 -14.00 2.67
C LEU A 123 -17.57 -15.39 3.29
N GLY A 124 -18.61 -16.23 3.38
CA GLY A 124 -18.51 -17.60 3.83
C GLY A 124 -18.63 -17.78 5.35
N SER A 125 -19.28 -16.84 6.07
CA SER A 125 -19.55 -16.98 7.48
C SER A 125 -20.60 -18.08 7.73
N ASN A 126 -20.30 -19.03 8.62
CA ASN A 126 -21.23 -20.05 9.08
C ASN A 126 -21.93 -19.61 10.39
N ALA A 127 -22.91 -20.41 10.85
CA ALA A 127 -23.70 -20.09 12.04
C ALA A 127 -22.85 -19.91 13.33
N GLU A 128 -21.69 -20.56 13.42
CA GLU A 128 -20.79 -20.49 14.57
C GLU A 128 -19.95 -19.20 14.55
N ILE A 129 -19.47 -18.80 13.37
CA ILE A 129 -18.59 -17.63 13.17
C ILE A 129 -19.41 -16.34 13.11
N PHE A 130 -20.63 -16.40 12.57
CA PHE A 130 -21.46 -15.24 12.25
C PHE A 130 -21.62 -14.23 13.41
N PRO A 131 -21.95 -14.61 14.65
CA PRO A 131 -22.15 -13.64 15.74
C PRO A 131 -20.90 -12.84 16.07
N TYR A 132 -19.72 -13.45 15.95
CA TYR A 132 -18.44 -12.79 16.17
C TYR A 132 -18.05 -11.88 15.01
N ALA A 133 -18.22 -12.38 13.79
CA ALA A 133 -17.95 -11.62 12.56
C ALA A 133 -18.88 -10.40 12.43
N GLU A 134 -20.15 -10.52 12.81
CA GLU A 134 -21.10 -9.43 12.80
C GLU A 134 -20.71 -8.32 13.77
N ARG A 135 -20.39 -8.66 15.02
CA ARG A 135 -19.94 -7.69 16.02
C ARG A 135 -18.63 -7.00 15.61
N TYR A 136 -17.68 -7.78 15.11
CA TYR A 136 -16.41 -7.25 14.62
C TYR A 136 -16.63 -6.28 13.45
N LEU A 137 -17.45 -6.66 12.47
CA LEU A 137 -17.80 -5.84 11.32
C LEU A 137 -18.55 -4.56 11.70
N GLN A 138 -19.45 -4.60 12.69
CA GLN A 138 -20.16 -3.42 13.19
C GLN A 138 -19.19 -2.37 13.75
N VAL A 139 -18.26 -2.79 14.61
CA VAL A 139 -17.26 -1.88 15.17
C VAL A 139 -16.33 -1.33 14.09
N LEU A 140 -15.87 -2.18 13.17
CA LEU A 140 -15.06 -1.77 12.03
C LEU A 140 -15.79 -0.78 11.12
N ALA A 141 -17.08 -1.02 10.86
CA ALA A 141 -17.91 -0.14 10.03
C ALA A 141 -18.02 1.26 10.64
N LEU A 142 -18.25 1.36 11.96
CA LEU A 142 -18.26 2.65 12.66
C LEU A 142 -16.90 3.37 12.57
N GLY A 143 -15.81 2.61 12.51
CA GLY A 143 -14.45 3.13 12.36
C GLY A 143 -14.04 3.44 10.91
N ALA A 144 -14.79 3.02 9.91
CA ALA A 144 -14.42 3.16 8.50
C ALA A 144 -14.09 4.61 8.07
N PRO A 145 -14.80 5.66 8.51
CA PRO A 145 -14.44 7.05 8.20
C PRO A 145 -13.04 7.41 8.70
N PHE A 146 -12.71 7.01 9.94
CA PHE A 146 -11.41 7.30 10.54
C PHE A 146 -10.28 6.49 9.90
N PHE A 147 -10.56 5.26 9.50
CA PHE A 147 -9.62 4.42 8.77
C PHE A 147 -9.25 5.05 7.42
N ILE A 148 -10.25 5.47 6.63
CA ILE A 148 -10.01 6.10 5.33
C ILE A 148 -9.31 7.45 5.50
N LEU A 149 -9.76 8.27 6.46
CA LEU A 149 -9.14 9.56 6.77
C LEU A 149 -7.68 9.40 7.21
N SER A 150 -7.38 8.55 8.17
CA SER A 150 -6.02 8.41 8.70
C SER A 150 -5.03 8.02 7.61
N ASN A 151 -5.39 7.05 6.76
CA ASN A 151 -4.52 6.58 5.68
C ASN A 151 -4.36 7.61 4.56
N SER A 152 -5.42 8.28 4.12
CA SER A 152 -5.33 9.32 3.10
C SER A 152 -4.59 10.56 3.61
N MET A 153 -4.86 11.03 4.84
CA MET A 153 -4.18 12.19 5.42
C MET A 153 -2.69 11.95 5.67
N ALA A 154 -2.28 10.73 6.03
CA ALA A 154 -0.86 10.37 6.11
C ALA A 154 -0.12 10.62 4.79
N MET A 155 -0.78 10.38 3.66
CA MET A 155 -0.22 10.65 2.33
C MET A 155 -0.20 12.16 2.02
N LEU A 156 -1.23 12.91 2.41
CA LEU A 156 -1.29 14.36 2.23
C LEU A 156 -0.17 15.07 3.00
N VAL A 157 0.01 14.71 4.27
CA VAL A 157 1.07 15.29 5.11
C VAL A 157 2.45 15.05 4.49
N ARG A 158 2.68 13.88 3.91
CA ARG A 158 3.91 13.59 3.15
C ARG A 158 4.04 14.40 1.87
N ALA A 159 2.92 14.72 1.19
CA ALA A 159 2.93 15.53 -0.03
C ALA A 159 3.50 16.95 0.20
N GLU A 160 3.36 17.49 1.41
CA GLU A 160 3.94 18.76 1.83
C GLU A 160 5.40 18.63 2.34
N GLY A 161 6.00 17.44 2.24
CA GLY A 161 7.37 17.16 2.70
C GLY A 161 7.49 16.81 4.18
N ALA A 162 6.39 16.70 4.92
CA ALA A 162 6.34 16.37 6.34
C ALA A 162 6.29 14.86 6.59
N ALA A 163 7.23 14.10 6.00
CA ALA A 163 7.26 12.65 6.12
C ALA A 163 7.45 12.16 7.58
N LYS A 164 8.19 12.92 8.39
CA LYS A 164 8.36 12.64 9.82
C LYS A 164 7.04 12.71 10.58
N GLU A 165 6.27 13.75 10.36
CA GLU A 165 4.98 13.98 10.99
C GLU A 165 3.97 12.92 10.55
N GLY A 166 4.00 12.54 9.27
CA GLY A 166 3.26 11.40 8.74
C GLY A 166 3.61 10.08 9.45
N MET A 167 4.89 9.83 9.68
CA MET A 167 5.38 8.68 10.44
C MET A 167 4.94 8.74 11.91
N ILE A 168 5.11 9.87 12.58
CA ILE A 168 4.77 10.01 14.01
C ILE A 168 3.28 9.76 14.23
N GLY A 169 2.39 10.31 13.39
CA GLY A 169 0.95 10.07 13.49
C GLY A 169 0.60 8.60 13.33
N ASN A 170 1.23 7.90 12.37
CA ASN A 170 1.03 6.47 12.18
C ASN A 170 1.56 5.66 13.37
N LEU A 171 2.77 5.96 13.87
CA LEU A 171 3.36 5.30 15.02
C LEU A 171 2.52 5.46 16.29
N LEU A 172 2.01 6.66 16.55
CA LEU A 172 1.13 6.91 17.70
C LEU A 172 -0.17 6.13 17.59
N GLY A 173 -0.79 6.10 16.39
CA GLY A 173 -1.99 5.30 16.16
C GLY A 173 -1.74 3.81 16.39
N THR A 174 -0.63 3.28 15.87
CA THR A 174 -0.25 1.88 16.05
C THR A 174 0.07 1.57 17.52
N LEU A 175 0.77 2.44 18.21
CA LEU A 175 1.10 2.27 19.64
C LEU A 175 -0.17 2.22 20.49
N ILE A 176 -1.12 3.13 20.26
CA ILE A 176 -2.42 3.13 20.93
C ILE A 176 -3.15 1.81 20.68
N ASN A 177 -3.20 1.37 19.42
CA ASN A 177 -3.81 0.09 19.10
C ASN A 177 -3.15 -1.07 19.88
N CYS A 178 -1.82 -1.22 19.83
CA CYS A 178 -1.09 -2.28 20.52
C CYS A 178 -1.29 -2.26 22.06
N ILE A 179 -1.51 -1.07 22.67
CA ILE A 179 -1.78 -0.96 24.09
C ILE A 179 -3.22 -1.36 24.40
N PHE A 180 -4.18 -0.94 23.58
CA PHE A 180 -5.60 -1.19 23.80
C PHE A 180 -6.06 -2.57 23.33
N ASP A 181 -5.35 -3.25 22.44
CA ASP A 181 -5.66 -4.62 22.03
C ASP A 181 -5.75 -5.56 23.25
N PRO A 182 -4.69 -5.78 24.05
CA PRO A 182 -4.79 -6.66 25.21
C PRO A 182 -5.80 -6.16 26.25
N LEU A 183 -5.95 -4.85 26.41
CA LEU A 183 -6.93 -4.27 27.34
C LEU A 183 -8.37 -4.61 26.94
N PHE A 184 -8.72 -4.40 25.68
CA PHE A 184 -10.09 -4.64 25.21
C PHE A 184 -10.37 -6.12 24.99
N ILE A 185 -9.40 -6.87 24.49
CA ILE A 185 -9.56 -8.29 24.17
C ILE A 185 -9.59 -9.13 25.46
N LEU A 186 -8.57 -8.97 26.33
CA LEU A 186 -8.31 -9.87 27.45
C LEU A 186 -8.86 -9.35 28.79
N VAL A 187 -8.70 -8.04 29.07
CA VAL A 187 -9.10 -7.48 30.37
C VAL A 187 -10.59 -7.15 30.41
N LEU A 188 -11.09 -6.46 29.37
CA LEU A 188 -12.51 -6.09 29.25
C LEU A 188 -13.38 -7.19 28.63
N ASN A 189 -12.78 -8.28 28.15
CA ASN A 189 -13.46 -9.43 27.56
C ASN A 189 -14.41 -9.08 26.40
N PHE A 190 -14.03 -8.07 25.58
CA PHE A 190 -14.80 -7.72 24.36
C PHE A 190 -14.52 -8.70 23.21
N GLY A 191 -13.57 -9.65 23.38
CA GLY A 191 -13.19 -10.60 22.37
C GLY A 191 -12.69 -9.90 21.08
N VAL A 192 -13.03 -10.45 19.92
CA VAL A 192 -12.61 -9.86 18.62
C VAL A 192 -13.13 -8.45 18.38
N SER A 193 -14.29 -8.08 18.95
CA SER A 193 -14.79 -6.70 18.86
C SER A 193 -13.87 -5.70 19.53
N GLY A 194 -13.12 -6.16 20.56
CA GLY A 194 -12.08 -5.37 21.22
C GLY A 194 -10.92 -5.01 20.27
N ALA A 195 -10.46 -5.97 19.46
CA ALA A 195 -9.45 -5.73 18.44
C ALA A 195 -9.91 -4.67 17.41
N ALA A 196 -11.16 -4.79 16.93
CA ALA A 196 -11.72 -3.77 16.05
C ALA A 196 -11.77 -2.39 16.73
N ALA A 197 -12.19 -2.31 17.98
CA ALA A 197 -12.29 -1.06 18.73
C ALA A 197 -10.91 -0.41 18.95
N ALA A 198 -9.90 -1.19 19.29
CA ALA A 198 -8.52 -0.71 19.43
C ALA A 198 -7.98 -0.16 18.08
N SER A 199 -8.26 -0.86 16.98
CA SER A 199 -7.91 -0.40 15.62
C SER A 199 -8.60 0.92 15.27
N VAL A 200 -9.88 1.07 15.58
CA VAL A 200 -10.63 2.31 15.37
C VAL A 200 -10.04 3.46 16.21
N LEU A 201 -9.72 3.19 17.48
CA LEU A 201 -9.10 4.18 18.38
C LEU A 201 -7.73 4.62 17.86
N GLY A 202 -6.90 3.68 17.39
CA GLY A 202 -5.60 3.97 16.79
C GLY A 202 -5.73 4.88 15.56
N ASN A 203 -6.67 4.58 14.66
CA ASN A 203 -6.93 5.42 13.47
C ASN A 203 -7.48 6.80 13.83
N LEU A 204 -8.29 6.91 14.87
CA LEU A 204 -8.81 8.18 15.38
C LEU A 204 -7.67 9.06 15.92
N VAL A 205 -6.75 8.48 16.72
CA VAL A 205 -5.58 9.19 17.24
C VAL A 205 -4.66 9.63 16.11
N ALA A 206 -4.38 8.77 15.13
CA ALA A 206 -3.60 9.12 13.94
C ALA A 206 -4.25 10.30 13.18
N THR A 207 -5.54 10.22 12.93
CA THR A 207 -6.31 11.30 12.28
C THR A 207 -6.21 12.62 13.06
N ALA A 208 -6.34 12.58 14.38
CA ALA A 208 -6.20 13.77 15.24
C ALA A 208 -4.79 14.39 15.14
N CYS A 209 -3.74 13.55 15.09
CA CYS A 209 -2.36 14.01 14.89
C CYS A 209 -2.19 14.72 13.54
N TYR A 210 -2.73 14.16 12.46
CA TYR A 210 -2.64 14.77 11.14
C TYR A 210 -3.46 16.06 11.06
N LEU A 211 -4.67 16.10 11.64
CA LEU A 211 -5.48 17.32 11.74
C LEU A 211 -4.72 18.41 12.48
N ARG A 212 -4.12 18.09 13.63
CA ARG A 212 -3.30 19.03 14.39
C ARG A 212 -2.15 19.59 13.56
N TYR A 213 -1.47 18.72 12.78
CA TYR A 213 -0.39 19.17 11.89
C TYR A 213 -0.94 20.14 10.83
N ILE A 214 -2.01 19.76 10.13
CA ILE A 214 -2.58 20.57 9.04
C ILE A 214 -3.03 21.94 9.56
N VAL A 215 -3.74 21.98 10.69
CA VAL A 215 -4.25 23.25 11.26
C VAL A 215 -3.12 24.16 11.75
N LYS A 216 -2.02 23.58 12.30
CA LYS A 216 -0.93 24.39 12.89
C LYS A 216 0.18 24.75 11.93
N HIS A 217 0.48 23.88 10.97
CA HIS A 217 1.69 23.96 10.13
C HIS A 217 1.40 23.82 8.62
N GLY A 218 0.16 23.48 8.23
CA GLY A 218 -0.19 23.32 6.81
C GLY A 218 0.00 24.62 6.04
N THR A 219 0.73 24.55 4.93
CA THR A 219 0.92 25.69 3.99
C THR A 219 0.03 25.51 2.76
N VAL A 220 0.02 24.31 2.22
CA VAL A 220 -0.77 23.88 1.05
C VAL A 220 -1.96 23.02 1.49
N LEU A 221 -1.90 22.48 2.71
CA LEU A 221 -2.95 21.62 3.26
C LEU A 221 -3.98 22.44 4.03
N THR A 222 -5.25 22.08 3.87
CA THR A 222 -6.37 22.64 4.63
C THR A 222 -7.49 21.61 4.78
N VAL A 223 -8.25 21.74 5.86
CA VAL A 223 -9.47 20.97 6.13
C VAL A 223 -10.75 21.80 5.95
N ASP A 224 -10.61 23.10 5.63
CA ASP A 224 -11.75 23.94 5.34
C ASP A 224 -12.60 23.37 4.19
N PHE A 225 -13.93 23.45 4.32
CA PHE A 225 -14.85 22.97 3.30
C PHE A 225 -14.97 23.91 2.09
N ARG A 226 -14.80 25.20 2.32
CA ARG A 226 -14.99 26.22 1.29
C ARG A 226 -14.14 26.04 0.03
N PRO A 227 -12.83 25.68 0.11
CA PRO A 227 -12.03 25.42 -1.08
C PRO A 227 -12.57 24.27 -1.93
N ALA A 228 -13.11 23.20 -1.34
CA ALA A 228 -13.66 22.06 -2.08
C ALA A 228 -14.81 22.47 -3.02
N LEU A 229 -15.61 23.46 -2.63
CA LEU A 229 -16.73 23.94 -3.43
C LEU A 229 -16.30 24.77 -4.65
N LYS A 230 -15.08 25.33 -4.67
CA LYS A 230 -14.61 26.20 -5.76
C LYS A 230 -14.37 25.44 -7.07
N LYS A 231 -13.82 24.21 -7.00
CA LYS A 231 -13.49 23.39 -8.18
C LYS A 231 -13.77 21.90 -7.93
N PRO A 232 -15.04 21.49 -7.83
CA PRO A 232 -15.39 20.08 -7.58
C PRO A 232 -14.91 19.15 -8.70
N GLN A 233 -14.69 19.66 -9.91
CA GLN A 233 -14.17 18.90 -11.06
C GLN A 233 -12.77 18.31 -10.81
N MET A 234 -11.95 18.91 -9.96
CA MET A 234 -10.64 18.37 -9.58
C MET A 234 -10.74 17.02 -8.89
N LEU A 235 -11.89 16.67 -8.30
CA LEU A 235 -12.10 15.33 -7.72
C LEU A 235 -11.91 14.23 -8.78
N GLY A 236 -12.38 14.46 -10.01
CA GLY A 236 -12.17 13.51 -11.12
C GLY A 236 -10.70 13.28 -11.42
N GLU A 237 -9.87 14.32 -11.38
CA GLU A 237 -8.42 14.20 -11.55
C GLU A 237 -7.76 13.43 -10.39
N LEU A 238 -8.13 13.75 -9.14
CA LEU A 238 -7.62 13.06 -7.96
C LEU A 238 -7.93 11.56 -8.01
N LEU A 239 -9.17 11.21 -8.33
CA LEU A 239 -9.60 9.83 -8.44
C LEU A 239 -8.90 9.12 -9.60
N ALA A 240 -8.79 9.75 -10.77
CA ALA A 240 -8.12 9.17 -11.92
C ALA A 240 -6.63 8.87 -11.64
N ILE A 241 -5.91 9.79 -10.99
CA ILE A 241 -4.49 9.60 -10.64
C ILE A 241 -4.32 8.55 -9.53
N GLY A 242 -5.25 8.44 -8.60
CA GLY A 242 -5.21 7.44 -7.53
C GLY A 242 -5.72 6.05 -7.93
N LEU A 243 -6.53 5.96 -8.97
CA LEU A 243 -7.17 4.73 -9.45
C LEU A 243 -6.21 3.55 -9.67
N PRO A 244 -4.98 3.74 -10.21
CA PRO A 244 -4.01 2.66 -10.37
C PRO A 244 -3.74 1.90 -9.07
N ASN A 245 -3.66 2.59 -7.93
CA ASN A 245 -3.39 1.97 -6.63
C ASN A 245 -4.58 1.13 -6.14
N GLY A 246 -5.80 1.66 -6.30
CA GLY A 246 -7.03 0.92 -5.99
C GLY A 246 -7.16 -0.35 -6.84
N ILE A 247 -6.98 -0.22 -8.15
CA ILE A 247 -7.02 -1.35 -9.10
C ILE A 247 -5.94 -2.38 -8.75
N SER A 248 -4.70 -1.94 -8.48
CA SER A 248 -3.61 -2.85 -8.11
C SER A 248 -3.95 -3.67 -6.87
N SER A 249 -4.54 -3.05 -5.85
CA SER A 249 -4.93 -3.74 -4.61
C SER A 249 -6.02 -4.77 -4.85
N LEU A 250 -7.05 -4.45 -5.64
CA LEU A 250 -8.12 -5.38 -5.98
C LEU A 250 -7.60 -6.54 -6.84
N LEU A 251 -6.82 -6.25 -7.88
CA LEU A 251 -6.26 -7.27 -8.76
C LEU A 251 -5.28 -8.20 -8.02
N ALA A 252 -4.51 -7.69 -7.06
CA ALA A 252 -3.65 -8.52 -6.23
C ALA A 252 -4.46 -9.54 -5.43
N GLY A 253 -5.61 -9.13 -4.89
CA GLY A 253 -6.56 -10.05 -4.21
C GLY A 253 -7.11 -11.12 -5.16
N PHE A 254 -7.53 -10.75 -6.36
CA PHE A 254 -7.99 -11.71 -7.37
C PHE A 254 -6.88 -12.66 -7.81
N ALA A 255 -5.70 -12.15 -8.13
CA ALA A 255 -4.56 -12.96 -8.54
C ALA A 255 -4.16 -13.97 -7.44
N SER A 256 -4.18 -13.54 -6.17
CA SER A 256 -3.95 -14.44 -5.03
C SER A 256 -5.01 -15.54 -4.95
N SER A 257 -6.29 -15.21 -5.16
CA SER A 257 -7.39 -16.18 -5.16
C SER A 257 -7.24 -17.21 -6.29
N PHE A 258 -6.88 -16.77 -7.51
CA PHE A 258 -6.61 -17.67 -8.63
C PHE A 258 -5.39 -18.57 -8.36
N SER A 259 -4.31 -17.99 -7.84
CA SER A 259 -3.12 -18.74 -7.45
C SER A 259 -3.44 -19.82 -6.42
N ASN A 260 -4.18 -19.46 -5.35
CA ASN A 260 -4.59 -20.41 -4.33
C ASN A 260 -5.48 -21.52 -4.88
N ARG A 261 -6.43 -21.18 -5.76
CA ARG A 261 -7.30 -22.19 -6.41
C ARG A 261 -6.50 -23.21 -7.21
N LEU A 262 -5.47 -22.77 -7.93
CA LEU A 262 -4.58 -23.67 -8.66
C LEU A 262 -3.70 -24.50 -7.71
N LEU A 263 -3.17 -23.88 -6.64
CA LEU A 263 -2.33 -24.59 -5.67
C LEU A 263 -3.08 -25.70 -4.93
N VAL A 264 -4.36 -25.50 -4.60
CA VAL A 264 -5.20 -26.52 -3.95
C VAL A 264 -5.29 -27.81 -4.79
N THR A 265 -5.28 -27.72 -6.12
CA THR A 265 -5.28 -28.91 -7.00
C THR A 265 -4.02 -29.76 -6.86
N HIS A 266 -2.93 -29.20 -6.34
CA HIS A 266 -1.66 -29.88 -6.10
C HIS A 266 -1.46 -30.34 -4.64
N GLY A 267 -2.49 -30.15 -3.80
CA GLY A 267 -2.49 -30.59 -2.40
C GLY A 267 -2.09 -29.51 -1.39
N THR A 268 -2.32 -29.80 -0.12
CA THR A 268 -2.12 -28.86 1.00
C THR A 268 -0.66 -28.45 1.19
N ALA A 269 0.28 -29.36 0.90
CA ALA A 269 1.72 -29.07 0.96
C ALA A 269 2.13 -27.97 -0.03
N ALA A 270 1.54 -27.94 -1.23
CA ALA A 270 1.81 -26.90 -2.22
C ALA A 270 1.28 -25.53 -1.77
N VAL A 271 0.09 -25.49 -1.17
CA VAL A 271 -0.50 -24.26 -0.60
C VAL A 271 0.37 -23.73 0.53
N ALA A 272 0.78 -24.61 1.47
CA ALA A 272 1.64 -24.22 2.59
C ALA A 272 3.01 -23.70 2.10
N ALA A 273 3.63 -24.40 1.15
CA ALA A 273 4.91 -24.04 0.56
C ALA A 273 4.87 -22.66 -0.12
N MET A 274 3.84 -22.40 -0.94
CA MET A 274 3.67 -21.10 -1.61
C MET A 274 3.34 -19.97 -0.63
N ALA A 275 2.55 -20.22 0.40
CA ALA A 275 2.24 -19.26 1.44
C ALA A 275 3.50 -18.82 2.20
N ALA A 276 4.36 -19.77 2.59
CA ALA A 276 5.64 -19.47 3.26
C ALA A 276 6.61 -18.71 2.33
N ALA A 277 6.74 -19.17 1.08
CA ALA A 277 7.56 -18.49 0.08
C ALA A 277 7.08 -17.06 -0.19
N GLY A 278 5.77 -16.85 -0.30
CA GLY A 278 5.15 -15.54 -0.47
C GLY A 278 5.40 -14.60 0.71
N LYS A 279 5.32 -15.08 1.96
CA LYS A 279 5.62 -14.26 3.15
C LYS A 279 7.08 -13.79 3.16
N THR A 280 8.02 -14.63 2.72
CA THR A 280 9.44 -14.28 2.63
C THR A 280 9.67 -13.09 1.68
N THR A 281 9.00 -13.08 0.52
CA THR A 281 9.17 -12.04 -0.49
C THR A 281 8.27 -10.82 -0.29
N MET A 282 7.17 -10.97 0.46
CA MET A 282 6.24 -9.90 0.77
C MET A 282 6.93 -8.70 1.44
N VAL A 283 7.81 -8.94 2.42
CA VAL A 283 8.53 -7.88 3.14
C VAL A 283 9.41 -7.07 2.18
N ILE A 284 10.11 -7.74 1.26
CA ILE A 284 10.95 -7.07 0.25
C ILE A 284 10.09 -6.15 -0.62
N SER A 285 9.00 -6.69 -1.17
CA SER A 285 8.09 -5.94 -2.04
C SER A 285 7.47 -4.75 -1.33
N MET A 286 7.10 -4.90 -0.05
CA MET A 286 6.53 -3.81 0.76
C MET A 286 7.53 -2.69 1.02
N ILE A 287 8.80 -3.01 1.29
CA ILE A 287 9.84 -1.98 1.49
C ILE A 287 10.12 -1.24 0.19
N VAL A 288 10.25 -1.94 -0.93
CA VAL A 288 10.44 -1.32 -2.25
C VAL A 288 9.26 -0.41 -2.60
N MET A 289 8.03 -0.87 -2.34
CA MET A 289 6.83 -0.05 -2.50
C MET A 289 6.86 1.19 -1.61
N ALA A 290 7.28 1.05 -0.34
CA ALA A 290 7.40 2.17 0.60
C ALA A 290 8.40 3.23 0.12
N ILE A 291 9.55 2.83 -0.44
CA ILE A 291 10.52 3.73 -1.05
C ILE A 291 9.88 4.52 -2.20
N CYS A 292 9.25 3.81 -3.14
CA CYS A 292 8.66 4.43 -4.32
C CYS A 292 7.50 5.38 -3.97
N MET A 293 6.56 4.93 -3.13
CA MET A 293 5.42 5.76 -2.69
C MET A 293 5.86 6.91 -1.77
N GLY A 294 6.87 6.68 -0.93
CA GLY A 294 7.43 7.72 -0.06
C GLY A 294 8.08 8.85 -0.86
N CYS A 295 8.75 8.52 -1.96
CA CYS A 295 9.43 9.49 -2.82
C CYS A 295 8.53 10.07 -3.94
N GLN A 296 7.30 9.59 -4.11
CA GLN A 296 6.34 10.12 -5.09
C GLN A 296 6.16 11.65 -5.00
N PRO A 297 6.01 12.27 -3.81
CA PRO A 297 5.91 13.72 -3.70
C PRO A 297 7.14 14.48 -4.22
N LEU A 298 8.35 13.89 -4.10
CA LEU A 298 9.57 14.51 -4.66
C LEU A 298 9.54 14.59 -6.18
N LEU A 299 9.06 13.51 -6.84
CA LEU A 299 8.89 13.46 -8.29
C LEU A 299 7.83 14.46 -8.74
N ALA A 300 6.68 14.48 -8.07
CA ALA A 300 5.56 15.35 -8.39
C ALA A 300 5.92 16.84 -8.21
N TYR A 301 6.60 17.18 -7.11
CA TYR A 301 7.09 18.53 -6.85
C TYR A 301 8.08 19.00 -7.92
N SER A 302 9.11 18.18 -8.20
CA SER A 302 10.14 18.54 -9.20
C SER A 302 9.57 18.70 -10.59
N TYR A 303 8.57 17.90 -10.94
CA TYR A 303 7.83 18.04 -12.19
C TYR A 303 7.00 19.35 -12.22
N GLY A 304 6.26 19.63 -11.14
CA GLY A 304 5.47 20.86 -11.01
C GLY A 304 6.32 22.12 -11.03
N ALA A 305 7.50 22.09 -10.42
CA ALA A 305 8.47 23.18 -10.42
C ALA A 305 9.21 23.39 -11.76
N GLY A 306 9.00 22.49 -12.74
CA GLY A 306 9.73 22.53 -14.00
C GLY A 306 11.22 22.18 -13.89
N ASP A 307 11.68 21.69 -12.73
CA ASP A 307 13.10 21.36 -12.49
C ASP A 307 13.45 19.99 -13.11
N SER A 308 13.68 20.02 -14.43
CA SER A 308 14.03 18.83 -15.21
C SER A 308 15.36 18.20 -14.77
N LYS A 309 16.33 19.00 -14.31
CA LYS A 309 17.63 18.50 -13.83
C LYS A 309 17.45 17.66 -12.57
N ARG A 310 16.71 18.19 -11.60
CA ARG A 310 16.43 17.51 -10.33
C ARG A 310 15.56 16.28 -10.52
N LEU A 311 14.51 16.37 -11.35
CA LEU A 311 13.64 15.24 -11.68
C LEU A 311 14.43 14.08 -12.30
N LYS A 312 15.33 14.38 -13.26
CA LYS A 312 16.22 13.39 -13.90
C LYS A 312 17.13 12.72 -12.89
N GLN A 313 17.73 13.49 -11.97
CA GLN A 313 18.61 12.93 -10.95
C GLN A 313 17.85 12.08 -9.95
N LEU A 314 16.67 12.54 -9.48
CA LEU A 314 15.77 11.75 -8.63
C LEU A 314 15.41 10.40 -9.26
N LEU A 315 15.05 10.40 -10.55
CA LEU A 315 14.72 9.15 -11.25
C LEU A 315 15.91 8.20 -11.32
N LYS A 316 17.10 8.69 -11.66
CA LYS A 316 18.31 7.86 -11.71
C LYS A 316 18.66 7.27 -10.34
N ASP A 317 18.65 8.10 -9.30
CA ASP A 317 19.00 7.68 -7.95
C ASP A 317 17.96 6.71 -7.38
N LEU A 318 16.68 6.89 -7.69
CA LEU A 318 15.59 5.97 -7.27
C LEU A 318 15.66 4.65 -8.03
N ILE A 319 15.97 4.64 -9.33
CA ILE A 319 16.20 3.40 -10.09
C ILE A 319 17.36 2.64 -9.45
N LEU A 320 18.49 3.31 -9.22
CA LEU A 320 19.67 2.71 -8.60
C LEU A 320 19.33 2.15 -7.21
N LEU A 321 18.68 2.94 -6.36
CA LEU A 321 18.30 2.54 -5.00
C LEU A 321 17.40 1.31 -5.00
N THR A 322 16.34 1.30 -5.81
CA THR A 322 15.37 0.20 -5.83
C THR A 322 15.96 -1.08 -6.40
N VAL A 323 16.78 -0.99 -7.45
CA VAL A 323 17.46 -2.16 -8.04
C VAL A 323 18.51 -2.72 -7.08
N VAL A 324 19.39 -1.87 -6.53
CA VAL A 324 20.42 -2.31 -5.58
C VAL A 324 19.78 -2.92 -4.34
N PHE A 325 18.75 -2.28 -3.78
CA PHE A 325 18.00 -2.83 -2.64
C PHE A 325 17.36 -4.18 -2.99
N GLY A 326 16.71 -4.29 -4.15
CA GLY A 326 16.10 -5.54 -4.63
C GLY A 326 17.14 -6.67 -4.82
N VAL A 327 18.32 -6.35 -5.37
CA VAL A 327 19.42 -7.31 -5.52
C VAL A 327 19.94 -7.77 -4.15
N LEU A 328 20.22 -6.83 -3.25
CA LEU A 328 20.78 -7.15 -1.92
C LEU A 328 19.81 -7.99 -1.08
N THR A 329 18.55 -7.56 -1.02
CA THR A 329 17.52 -8.29 -0.25
C THR A 329 17.15 -9.61 -0.91
N GLY A 330 17.13 -9.66 -2.24
CA GLY A 330 16.95 -10.88 -3.01
C GLY A 330 18.06 -11.88 -2.75
N ALA A 331 19.33 -11.45 -2.82
CA ALA A 331 20.49 -12.30 -2.54
C ALA A 331 20.49 -12.81 -1.07
N ALA A 332 20.18 -11.92 -0.12
CA ALA A 332 20.05 -12.31 1.30
C ALA A 332 18.95 -13.35 1.53
N SER A 333 17.77 -13.17 0.89
CA SER A 333 16.67 -14.13 1.00
C SER A 333 16.98 -15.44 0.30
N PHE A 334 17.69 -15.40 -0.83
CA PHE A 334 18.17 -16.61 -1.50
C PHE A 334 19.17 -17.39 -0.64
N ALA A 335 20.14 -16.72 -0.05
CA ALA A 335 21.13 -17.33 0.84
C ALA A 335 20.46 -17.89 2.12
N GLY A 336 19.51 -17.15 2.70
CA GLY A 336 18.79 -17.53 3.91
C GLY A 336 17.54 -18.37 3.69
N ARG A 337 17.22 -18.81 2.45
CA ARG A 337 15.94 -19.46 2.12
C ARG A 337 15.57 -20.66 3.00
N ASN A 338 16.55 -21.48 3.36
CA ASN A 338 16.31 -22.65 4.20
C ASN A 338 15.89 -22.24 5.62
N ALA A 339 16.55 -21.24 6.21
CA ALA A 339 16.19 -20.74 7.52
C ALA A 339 14.82 -20.05 7.48
N LEU A 340 14.56 -19.21 6.47
CA LEU A 340 13.30 -18.49 6.32
C LEU A 340 12.11 -19.43 6.14
N ILE A 341 12.21 -20.44 5.27
CA ILE A 341 11.13 -21.42 5.08
C ILE A 341 11.00 -22.32 6.31
N GLY A 342 12.09 -22.73 6.94
CA GLY A 342 12.09 -23.56 8.16
C GLY A 342 11.41 -22.90 9.37
N MET A 343 11.28 -21.58 9.38
CA MET A 343 10.49 -20.86 10.40
C MET A 343 8.98 -21.12 10.27
N PHE A 344 8.50 -21.42 9.06
CA PHE A 344 7.06 -21.57 8.77
C PHE A 344 6.65 -23.04 8.57
N ILE A 345 7.55 -23.87 8.04
CA ILE A 345 7.24 -25.26 7.62
C ILE A 345 8.26 -26.21 8.22
N LYS A 346 7.74 -27.27 8.88
CA LYS A 346 8.55 -28.36 9.46
C LYS A 346 8.45 -29.66 8.65
N GLU A 347 7.38 -29.83 7.86
CA GLU A 347 7.17 -30.99 7.02
C GLU A 347 8.17 -31.00 5.86
N GLU A 348 8.94 -32.08 5.71
CA GLU A 348 10.08 -32.16 4.78
C GLU A 348 9.67 -31.94 3.31
N GLY A 349 8.55 -32.52 2.87
CA GLY A 349 8.03 -32.37 1.51
C GLY A 349 7.67 -30.91 1.16
N ALA A 350 6.89 -30.28 2.01
CA ALA A 350 6.49 -28.88 1.86
C ALA A 350 7.69 -27.91 2.04
N PHE A 351 8.65 -28.23 2.90
CA PHE A 351 9.88 -27.48 3.10
C PHE A 351 10.74 -27.45 1.82
N ARG A 352 11.02 -28.62 1.23
CA ARG A 352 11.78 -28.71 -0.03
C ARG A 352 11.10 -27.95 -1.16
N LEU A 353 9.78 -28.08 -1.28
CA LEU A 353 9.01 -27.34 -2.28
C LEU A 353 9.07 -25.82 -2.01
N GLY A 354 8.85 -25.38 -0.78
CA GLY A 354 8.92 -23.96 -0.39
C GLY A 354 10.26 -23.32 -0.70
N THR A 355 11.38 -24.03 -0.42
CA THR A 355 12.73 -23.53 -0.73
C THR A 355 13.00 -23.39 -2.23
N GLN A 356 12.35 -24.22 -3.07
CA GLN A 356 12.42 -24.08 -4.53
C GLN A 356 11.56 -22.90 -5.02
N LEU A 357 10.33 -22.75 -4.49
CA LEU A 357 9.41 -21.67 -4.89
C LEU A 357 9.95 -20.28 -4.55
N VAL A 358 10.62 -20.12 -3.39
CA VAL A 358 11.27 -18.84 -3.01
C VAL A 358 12.25 -18.38 -4.08
N VAL A 359 12.98 -19.29 -4.74
CA VAL A 359 13.96 -18.90 -5.78
C VAL A 359 13.29 -18.11 -6.90
N TYR A 360 12.15 -18.60 -7.41
CA TYR A 360 11.42 -17.91 -8.48
C TYR A 360 10.93 -16.54 -8.03
N LEU A 361 10.35 -16.46 -6.82
CA LEU A 361 9.80 -15.20 -6.31
C LEU A 361 10.88 -14.16 -6.01
N VAL A 362 12.04 -14.59 -5.51
CA VAL A 362 13.17 -13.71 -5.16
C VAL A 362 13.87 -13.17 -6.40
N LEU A 363 13.94 -13.94 -7.50
CA LEU A 363 14.54 -13.49 -8.75
C LEU A 363 13.82 -12.27 -9.36
N GLY A 364 12.54 -12.05 -9.02
CA GLY A 364 11.79 -10.84 -9.40
C GLY A 364 12.15 -9.59 -8.59
N SER A 365 12.78 -9.75 -7.42
CA SER A 365 13.03 -8.63 -6.48
C SER A 365 13.80 -7.45 -7.08
N PRO A 366 14.83 -7.62 -7.93
CA PRO A 366 15.57 -6.50 -8.51
C PRO A 366 14.74 -5.61 -9.43
N VAL A 367 13.74 -6.20 -10.09
CA VAL A 367 12.99 -5.52 -11.17
C VAL A 367 11.64 -4.97 -10.72
N ILE A 368 11.07 -5.47 -9.61
CA ILE A 368 9.75 -5.04 -9.13
C ILE A 368 9.70 -3.54 -8.83
N GLY A 369 10.83 -2.96 -8.39
CA GLY A 369 10.96 -1.54 -8.09
C GLY A 369 10.76 -0.64 -9.31
N LEU A 370 11.15 -1.11 -10.50
CA LEU A 370 10.96 -0.36 -11.74
C LEU A 370 9.47 -0.15 -12.05
N THR A 371 8.65 -1.16 -11.79
CA THR A 371 7.21 -1.08 -12.02
C THR A 371 6.53 -0.11 -11.04
N TYR A 372 6.88 -0.18 -9.75
CA TYR A 372 6.38 0.78 -8.77
C TYR A 372 6.84 2.20 -9.08
N LEU A 373 8.10 2.39 -9.44
CA LEU A 373 8.65 3.70 -9.77
C LEU A 373 8.01 4.30 -11.02
N ALA A 374 7.83 3.51 -12.09
CA ALA A 374 7.17 3.96 -13.31
C ALA A 374 5.71 4.35 -13.06
N THR A 375 4.96 3.56 -12.28
CA THR A 375 3.58 3.88 -11.90
C THR A 375 3.53 5.20 -11.12
N ASN A 376 4.41 5.37 -10.11
CA ASN A 376 4.46 6.59 -9.30
C ASN A 376 4.91 7.82 -10.12
N LEU A 377 5.83 7.64 -11.08
CA LEU A 377 6.21 8.71 -12.01
C LEU A 377 5.02 9.16 -12.86
N LEU A 378 4.31 8.21 -13.48
CA LEU A 378 3.14 8.51 -14.32
C LEU A 378 2.04 9.21 -13.52
N GLN A 379 1.81 8.81 -12.27
CA GLN A 379 0.91 9.51 -11.35
C GLN A 379 1.40 10.93 -11.03
N SER A 380 2.69 11.08 -10.75
CA SER A 380 3.31 12.38 -10.41
C SER A 380 3.19 13.40 -11.55
N VAL A 381 3.30 12.95 -12.80
CA VAL A 381 3.18 13.81 -13.98
C VAL A 381 1.73 13.94 -14.49
N GLY A 382 0.77 13.31 -13.83
CA GLY A 382 -0.66 13.40 -14.17
C GLY A 382 -1.09 12.47 -15.32
N LYS A 383 -0.24 11.52 -15.76
CA LYS A 383 -0.60 10.54 -16.81
C LYS A 383 -1.30 9.32 -16.23
N ALA A 384 -2.51 9.52 -15.69
CA ALA A 384 -3.29 8.52 -15.01
C ALA A 384 -3.54 7.25 -15.86
N SER A 385 -3.89 7.40 -17.13
CA SER A 385 -4.16 6.28 -18.03
C SER A 385 -2.97 5.32 -18.18
N GLY A 386 -1.75 5.86 -18.34
CA GLY A 386 -0.54 5.05 -18.38
C GLY A 386 -0.28 4.28 -17.09
N ALA A 387 -0.52 4.91 -15.95
CA ALA A 387 -0.38 4.27 -14.65
C ALA A 387 -1.42 3.14 -14.44
N VAL A 388 -2.68 3.35 -14.88
CA VAL A 388 -3.73 2.31 -14.87
C VAL A 388 -3.34 1.13 -15.74
N VAL A 389 -2.91 1.38 -16.98
CA VAL A 389 -2.48 0.31 -17.89
C VAL A 389 -1.36 -0.52 -17.27
N LEU A 390 -0.36 0.13 -16.65
CA LEU A 390 0.75 -0.57 -16.03
C LEU A 390 0.32 -1.44 -14.84
N SER A 391 -0.64 -0.94 -14.05
CA SER A 391 -1.22 -1.69 -12.93
C SER A 391 -2.04 -2.90 -13.40
N LEU A 392 -2.87 -2.72 -14.43
CA LEU A 392 -3.65 -3.79 -15.05
C LEU A 392 -2.75 -4.84 -15.70
N LEU A 393 -1.68 -4.39 -16.34
CA LEU A 393 -0.76 -5.27 -17.04
C LEU A 393 -0.11 -6.27 -16.08
N ARG A 394 0.48 -5.79 -14.98
CA ARG A 394 1.23 -6.65 -14.05
C ARG A 394 0.33 -7.67 -13.37
N GLN A 395 -0.73 -7.23 -12.70
CA GLN A 395 -1.54 -8.07 -11.79
C GLN A 395 -2.68 -8.80 -12.54
N GLY A 396 -3.18 -8.23 -13.63
CA GLY A 396 -4.31 -8.78 -14.38
C GLY A 396 -3.87 -9.46 -15.67
N LEU A 397 -3.43 -8.66 -16.64
CA LEU A 397 -3.23 -9.14 -18.02
C LEU A 397 -2.04 -10.09 -18.19
N LEU A 398 -0.97 -9.93 -17.41
CA LEU A 398 0.17 -10.84 -17.45
C LEU A 398 -0.01 -11.99 -16.45
N LEU A 399 -0.21 -11.66 -15.15
CA LEU A 399 -0.14 -12.69 -14.11
C LEU A 399 -1.25 -13.74 -14.25
N ILE A 400 -2.52 -13.35 -14.41
CA ILE A 400 -3.62 -14.31 -14.41
C ILE A 400 -3.50 -15.34 -15.56
N PRO A 401 -3.30 -14.95 -16.84
CA PRO A 401 -3.10 -15.93 -17.90
C PRO A 401 -1.85 -16.79 -17.71
N LEU A 402 -0.75 -16.19 -17.22
CA LEU A 402 0.49 -16.92 -16.96
C LEU A 402 0.32 -17.95 -15.84
N LEU A 403 -0.49 -17.70 -14.81
CA LEU A 403 -0.78 -18.68 -13.77
C LEU A 403 -1.37 -19.97 -14.35
N TYR A 404 -2.35 -19.87 -15.26
CA TYR A 404 -2.95 -21.03 -15.91
C TYR A 404 -1.98 -21.71 -16.87
N LEU A 405 -1.30 -20.95 -17.72
CA LEU A 405 -0.37 -21.48 -18.70
C LEU A 405 0.80 -22.20 -18.03
N MET A 406 1.45 -21.55 -17.09
CA MET A 406 2.64 -22.10 -16.41
C MET A 406 2.29 -23.24 -15.47
N ASN A 407 1.08 -23.20 -14.84
CA ASN A 407 0.58 -24.33 -14.07
C ASN A 407 0.40 -25.57 -14.96
N ALA A 408 -0.14 -25.41 -16.18
CA ALA A 408 -0.29 -26.53 -17.13
C ALA A 408 1.05 -27.10 -17.60
N LEU A 409 2.09 -26.28 -17.72
CA LEU A 409 3.41 -26.68 -18.22
C LEU A 409 4.32 -27.26 -17.12
N CYS A 410 4.34 -26.66 -15.93
CA CYS A 410 5.33 -26.93 -14.89
C CYS A 410 4.70 -27.16 -13.50
N GLY A 411 3.38 -27.31 -13.39
CA GLY A 411 2.69 -27.55 -12.13
C GLY A 411 2.95 -26.44 -11.09
N VAL A 412 3.21 -26.83 -9.85
CA VAL A 412 3.41 -25.89 -8.73
C VAL A 412 4.56 -24.92 -8.97
N GLN A 413 5.67 -25.39 -9.54
CA GLN A 413 6.80 -24.51 -9.87
C GLN A 413 6.43 -23.49 -10.95
N GLY A 414 5.54 -23.88 -11.88
CA GLY A 414 4.98 -22.99 -12.89
C GLY A 414 4.19 -21.83 -12.29
N ILE A 415 3.43 -22.07 -11.22
CA ILE A 415 2.70 -20.99 -10.53
C ILE A 415 3.67 -19.93 -9.97
N ALA A 416 4.78 -20.33 -9.35
CA ALA A 416 5.80 -19.41 -8.87
C ALA A 416 6.54 -18.71 -10.02
N ALA A 417 6.85 -19.45 -11.11
CA ALA A 417 7.47 -18.91 -12.31
C ALA A 417 6.56 -17.87 -13.02
N ALA A 418 5.24 -18.03 -12.96
CA ALA A 418 4.28 -17.07 -13.51
C ALA A 418 4.41 -15.70 -12.85
N HIS A 419 4.63 -15.64 -11.53
CA HIS A 419 4.89 -14.38 -10.82
C HIS A 419 6.19 -13.73 -11.32
N LEU A 420 7.27 -14.50 -11.45
CA LEU A 420 8.55 -14.00 -11.98
C LEU A 420 8.40 -13.45 -13.40
N ILE A 421 7.77 -14.20 -14.30
CA ILE A 421 7.60 -13.80 -15.70
C ILE A 421 6.72 -12.54 -15.79
N ALA A 422 5.65 -12.46 -14.99
CA ALA A 422 4.79 -11.27 -14.94
C ALA A 422 5.56 -10.04 -14.42
N ASP A 423 6.37 -10.19 -13.38
CA ASP A 423 7.18 -9.12 -12.82
C ASP A 423 8.26 -8.64 -13.81
N VAL A 424 8.97 -9.56 -14.48
CA VAL A 424 9.97 -9.22 -15.51
C VAL A 424 9.32 -8.57 -16.72
N GLY A 425 8.19 -9.08 -17.20
CA GLY A 425 7.45 -8.50 -18.32
C GLY A 425 6.95 -7.08 -18.02
N ALA A 426 6.35 -6.87 -16.85
CA ALA A 426 5.92 -5.55 -16.41
C ALA A 426 7.13 -4.60 -16.21
N ALA A 427 8.24 -5.09 -15.68
CA ALA A 427 9.45 -4.31 -15.48
C ALA A 427 10.12 -3.90 -16.81
N ALA A 428 10.10 -4.76 -17.84
CA ALA A 428 10.62 -4.42 -19.16
C ALA A 428 9.86 -3.23 -19.77
N ILE A 429 8.53 -3.24 -19.70
CA ILE A 429 7.68 -2.13 -20.15
C ILE A 429 7.93 -0.88 -19.31
N SER A 430 8.03 -1.05 -17.98
CA SER A 430 8.33 0.05 -17.04
C SER A 430 9.68 0.68 -17.32
N ALA A 431 10.71 -0.13 -17.60
CA ALA A 431 12.04 0.35 -17.98
C ALA A 431 11.99 1.17 -19.28
N GLY A 432 11.21 0.72 -20.28
CA GLY A 432 10.97 1.48 -21.51
C GLY A 432 10.37 2.87 -21.23
N ILE A 433 9.36 2.93 -20.35
CA ILE A 433 8.72 4.19 -19.92
C ILE A 433 9.74 5.08 -19.21
N LEU A 434 10.48 4.56 -18.23
CA LEU A 434 11.48 5.32 -17.47
C LEU A 434 12.61 5.84 -18.37
N LEU A 435 13.08 5.03 -19.31
CA LEU A 435 14.10 5.45 -20.28
C LEU A 435 13.60 6.53 -21.23
N HIS A 436 12.37 6.41 -21.72
CA HIS A 436 11.74 7.45 -22.54
C HIS A 436 11.68 8.80 -21.79
N TRP A 437 11.23 8.78 -20.53
CA TRP A 437 11.19 9.98 -19.69
C TRP A 437 12.59 10.53 -19.42
N LEU A 438 13.57 9.69 -19.13
CA LEU A 438 14.96 10.13 -18.93
C LEU A 438 15.54 10.79 -20.17
N ARG A 439 15.25 10.28 -21.38
CA ARG A 439 15.68 10.88 -22.66
C ARG A 439 15.01 12.23 -22.88
N ALA A 440 13.68 12.31 -22.75
CA ALA A 440 12.94 13.55 -22.90
C ALA A 440 13.41 14.66 -21.92
N LEU A 441 13.81 14.27 -20.70
CA LEU A 441 14.37 15.21 -19.72
C LEU A 441 15.81 15.64 -20.09
N VAL A 442 16.57 14.81 -20.82
CA VAL A 442 17.89 15.19 -21.32
C VAL A 442 17.77 16.26 -22.40
N GLU A 443 16.86 16.06 -23.35
CA GLU A 443 16.59 17.02 -24.43
C GLU A 443 16.20 18.39 -23.88
N LYS A 444 15.23 18.43 -22.96
CA LYS A 444 14.84 19.68 -22.29
C LYS A 444 15.95 20.36 -21.47
N THR A 445 16.92 19.61 -20.98
CA THR A 445 18.06 20.19 -20.25
C THR A 445 19.22 20.64 -21.14
N ALA A 446 19.23 20.24 -22.40
CA ALA A 446 20.22 20.68 -23.40
C ALA A 446 19.80 21.97 -24.12
N GLU A 447 18.50 22.31 -24.08
CA GLU A 447 17.92 23.52 -24.69
C GLU A 447 17.96 24.76 -23.76
N VAL A 448 18.36 24.59 -22.50
CA VAL A 448 18.50 25.64 -21.46
C VAL A 448 19.96 25.80 -21.09
#